data_23cd35a3eb6984086cf14d28745d11c3
#
_entry.id   23cd35a3eb6984086cf14d28745d11c3
#
_cell.length_a   1.000
_cell.length_b   1.000
_cell.length_c   1.000
_cell.angle_alpha   90.00
_cell.angle_beta   90.00
_cell.angle_gamma   90.00
#
_symmetry.space_group_name_H-M   'P 1'
#
loop_
_entity.id
_entity.type
_entity.pdbx_description
1 polymer ?
#
loop_
_entity_poly.entity_id
_entity_poly.type
_entity_poly.pdbx_seq_one_letter_code
_entity_poly.pdbx_strand_id
1 'polypeptide(L)'
;MSFNLTFGEPPTMLKPAAAIAGQVVLYGAFAAFIGYFATDPKFRQIPDDVAVIKVSFSHLGDRECRKRTPEELAKLPPNMRAPMACPRERSDIKVEIDIDDKNVVTHTLHPTGLYKDGISTMYRRLELKAGPHKIVARMQDNVKEEGWKYVKEETVELKPAQNLVIDFHPDRGGLFFK
;
A
#
# COMPACT_ATOMS: atom_id res chain seq x y z
N MET A 1 -63.03 19.68 -20.34
CA MET A 1 -61.75 20.43 -20.50
C MET A 1 -60.78 19.54 -21.24
N SER A 2 -60.67 19.70 -22.57
CA SER A 2 -59.78 18.89 -23.43
C SER A 2 -58.43 19.58 -23.51
N PHE A 3 -57.42 18.97 -23.00
CA PHE A 3 -56.04 19.45 -23.09
C PHE A 3 -55.48 19.07 -24.48
N ASN A 4 -55.35 20.04 -25.37
CA ASN A 4 -54.70 19.87 -26.66
C ASN A 4 -53.19 20.06 -26.45
N LEU A 5 -52.43 18.96 -26.37
CA LEU A 5 -50.97 18.95 -26.45
C LEU A 5 -50.57 19.15 -27.92
N THR A 6 -50.26 20.38 -28.29
CA THR A 6 -49.56 20.68 -29.57
C THR A 6 -48.10 20.22 -29.40
N PHE A 7 -47.79 19.06 -29.98
CA PHE A 7 -46.39 18.68 -30.18
C PHE A 7 -45.79 19.66 -31.23
N GLY A 8 -44.78 20.41 -30.78
CA GLY A 8 -44.03 21.30 -31.68
C GLY A 8 -43.41 20.49 -32.82
N GLU A 9 -43.41 21.07 -34.03
CA GLU A 9 -42.80 20.47 -35.21
C GLU A 9 -41.36 20.05 -34.92
N PRO A 10 -40.94 18.87 -35.40
CA PRO A 10 -39.55 18.42 -35.24
C PRO A 10 -38.63 19.42 -35.99
N PRO A 11 -37.47 19.75 -35.40
CA PRO A 11 -36.51 20.67 -36.01
C PRO A 11 -36.15 20.16 -37.40
N THR A 12 -36.13 21.07 -38.38
CA THR A 12 -35.83 20.83 -39.80
C THR A 12 -34.66 19.84 -39.91
N MET A 13 -34.93 18.65 -40.43
CA MET A 13 -33.93 17.61 -40.62
C MET A 13 -32.81 18.15 -41.50
N LEU A 14 -31.62 18.38 -40.89
CA LEU A 14 -30.41 18.53 -41.67
C LEU A 14 -30.35 17.36 -42.67
N LYS A 15 -30.09 17.65 -43.94
CA LYS A 15 -29.96 16.60 -44.95
C LYS A 15 -29.02 15.50 -44.38
N PRO A 16 -29.37 14.22 -44.43
CA PRO A 16 -28.65 13.16 -43.74
C PRO A 16 -27.15 13.13 -44.08
N ALA A 17 -26.79 13.54 -45.30
CA ALA A 17 -25.38 13.69 -45.69
C ALA A 17 -24.61 14.75 -44.89
N ALA A 18 -25.23 15.90 -44.58
CA ALA A 18 -24.58 16.95 -43.79
C ALA A 18 -24.43 16.52 -42.30
N ALA A 19 -25.42 15.79 -41.77
CA ALA A 19 -25.32 15.24 -40.40
C ALA A 19 -24.20 14.18 -40.29
N ILE A 20 -24.10 13.27 -41.26
CA ILE A 20 -23.02 12.26 -41.30
C ILE A 20 -21.64 12.95 -41.44
N ALA A 21 -21.52 13.95 -42.34
CA ALA A 21 -20.27 14.71 -42.49
C ALA A 21 -19.87 15.40 -41.17
N GLY A 22 -20.82 16.01 -40.46
CA GLY A 22 -20.60 16.63 -39.17
C GLY A 22 -20.14 15.62 -38.11
N GLN A 23 -20.73 14.43 -38.07
CA GLN A 23 -20.33 13.35 -37.16
C GLN A 23 -18.91 12.85 -37.44
N VAL A 24 -18.55 12.63 -38.71
CA VAL A 24 -17.21 12.20 -39.10
C VAL A 24 -16.15 13.23 -38.66
N VAL A 25 -16.42 14.53 -38.88
CA VAL A 25 -15.50 15.58 -38.43
C VAL A 25 -15.39 15.62 -36.91
N LEU A 26 -16.52 15.56 -36.19
CA LEU A 26 -16.52 15.61 -34.73
C LEU A 26 -15.80 14.40 -34.09
N TYR A 27 -16.14 13.21 -34.59
CA TYR A 27 -15.49 11.98 -34.05
C TYR A 27 -14.02 11.91 -34.47
N GLY A 28 -13.67 12.35 -35.67
CA GLY A 28 -12.29 12.45 -36.12
C GLY A 28 -11.47 13.43 -35.29
N ALA A 29 -12.02 14.61 -35.01
CA ALA A 29 -11.38 15.59 -34.13
C ALA A 29 -11.25 15.07 -32.68
N PHE A 30 -12.26 14.39 -32.16
CA PHE A 30 -12.23 13.78 -30.82
C PHE A 30 -11.19 12.66 -30.75
N ALA A 31 -11.14 11.78 -31.74
CA ALA A 31 -10.15 10.71 -31.80
C ALA A 31 -8.72 11.26 -31.92
N ALA A 32 -8.51 12.31 -32.73
CA ALA A 32 -7.23 13.00 -32.86
C ALA A 32 -6.80 13.66 -31.53
N PHE A 33 -7.74 14.29 -30.82
CA PHE A 33 -7.51 14.88 -29.50
C PHE A 33 -7.09 13.81 -28.50
N ILE A 34 -7.84 12.72 -28.40
CA ILE A 34 -7.46 11.62 -27.49
C ILE A 34 -6.10 11.03 -27.88
N GLY A 35 -5.87 10.77 -29.17
CA GLY A 35 -4.62 10.24 -29.68
C GLY A 35 -3.42 11.13 -29.35
N TYR A 36 -3.58 12.44 -29.50
CA TYR A 36 -2.54 13.42 -29.14
C TYR A 36 -2.23 13.35 -27.64
N PHE A 37 -3.23 13.49 -26.76
CA PHE A 37 -3.01 13.50 -25.30
C PHE A 37 -2.67 12.13 -24.72
N ALA A 38 -2.93 11.04 -25.42
CA ALA A 38 -2.48 9.71 -25.05
C ALA A 38 -0.99 9.49 -25.37
N THR A 39 -0.44 10.25 -26.30
CA THR A 39 0.94 10.09 -26.77
C THR A 39 1.86 11.22 -26.28
N ASP A 40 1.36 12.45 -26.19
CA ASP A 40 2.08 13.65 -25.75
C ASP A 40 1.19 14.53 -24.85
N PRO A 41 1.73 15.17 -23.79
CA PRO A 41 3.13 15.12 -23.34
C PRO A 41 3.45 13.77 -22.66
N LYS A 42 4.67 13.28 -22.84
CA LYS A 42 5.12 12.08 -22.14
C LYS A 42 5.11 12.34 -20.63
N PHE A 43 4.10 11.83 -19.97
CA PHE A 43 4.00 11.93 -18.52
C PHE A 43 5.02 11.01 -17.85
N ARG A 44 5.99 11.60 -17.16
CA ARG A 44 6.96 10.88 -16.34
C ARG A 44 6.63 11.08 -14.88
N GLN A 45 6.21 10.04 -14.24
CA GLN A 45 5.82 10.06 -12.83
C GLN A 45 7.03 10.18 -11.89
N ILE A 46 8.21 9.79 -12.38
CA ILE A 46 9.47 9.80 -11.64
C ILE A 46 10.51 10.51 -12.52
N PRO A 47 11.23 11.52 -12.00
CA PRO A 47 12.36 12.13 -12.69
C PRO A 47 13.43 11.09 -13.07
N ASP A 48 14.17 11.35 -14.14
CA ASP A 48 15.15 10.39 -14.67
C ASP A 48 16.36 10.15 -13.74
N ASP A 49 16.59 11.04 -12.77
CA ASP A 49 17.69 10.98 -11.80
C ASP A 49 17.25 10.42 -10.42
N VAL A 50 15.98 10.03 -10.29
CA VAL A 50 15.37 9.59 -9.04
C VAL A 50 14.99 8.13 -9.10
N ALA A 51 15.26 7.41 -8.02
CA ALA A 51 14.72 6.08 -7.73
C ALA A 51 13.66 6.15 -6.62
N VAL A 52 12.80 5.16 -6.55
CA VAL A 52 11.73 5.08 -5.56
C VAL A 52 11.93 3.86 -4.68
N ILE A 53 11.97 4.07 -3.37
CA ILE A 53 11.87 3.00 -2.39
C ILE A 53 10.42 2.93 -1.91
N LYS A 54 9.83 1.75 -2.00
CA LYS A 54 8.50 1.45 -1.45
C LYS A 54 8.64 0.50 -0.28
N VAL A 55 8.20 0.94 0.88
CA VAL A 55 8.07 0.07 2.05
C VAL A 55 6.62 -0.40 2.08
N SER A 56 6.40 -1.68 1.88
CA SER A 56 5.05 -2.22 1.77
C SER A 56 5.00 -3.64 2.33
N PHE A 57 4.42 -3.78 3.51
CA PHE A 57 4.22 -5.09 4.11
C PHE A 57 3.00 -5.10 5.05
N SER A 58 2.58 -6.30 5.41
CA SER A 58 1.55 -6.56 6.39
C SER A 58 2.03 -7.65 7.34
N HIS A 59 1.92 -7.40 8.65
CA HIS A 59 2.34 -8.36 9.67
C HIS A 59 1.42 -8.33 10.88
N LEU A 60 1.36 -9.45 11.59
CA LEU A 60 0.63 -9.59 12.84
C LEU A 60 1.60 -9.38 14.00
N GLY A 61 1.42 -8.33 14.79
CA GLY A 61 2.19 -8.14 16.02
C GLY A 61 2.08 -9.33 16.97
N ASP A 62 3.08 -9.52 17.78
CA ASP A 62 3.12 -10.62 18.76
C ASP A 62 1.99 -10.51 19.78
N ARG A 63 1.70 -11.63 20.47
CA ARG A 63 0.77 -11.69 21.59
C ARG A 63 1.55 -11.98 22.85
N GLU A 64 1.22 -11.27 23.92
CA GLU A 64 1.83 -11.52 25.24
C GLU A 64 1.20 -12.75 25.92
N CYS A 65 1.60 -13.90 25.47
CA CYS A 65 1.13 -15.14 26.04
C CYS A 65 1.84 -15.42 27.38
N ARG A 66 1.07 -15.79 28.41
CA ARG A 66 1.60 -16.30 29.67
C ARG A 66 1.29 -17.78 29.87
N LYS A 67 2.16 -18.48 30.59
CA LYS A 67 1.86 -19.85 31.01
C LYS A 67 0.74 -19.82 32.04
N ARG A 68 -0.23 -20.70 31.90
CA ARG A 68 -1.27 -20.93 32.92
C ARG A 68 -0.74 -21.76 34.07
N THR A 69 -1.20 -21.43 35.26
CA THR A 69 -0.88 -22.25 36.45
C THR A 69 -1.67 -23.57 36.42
N PRO A 70 -1.21 -24.62 37.09
CA PRO A 70 -1.97 -25.89 37.19
C PRO A 70 -3.38 -25.71 37.76
N GLU A 71 -3.54 -24.77 38.68
CA GLU A 71 -4.84 -24.43 39.27
C GLU A 71 -5.81 -23.78 38.25
N GLU A 72 -5.29 -22.88 37.40
CA GLU A 72 -6.08 -22.29 36.30
C GLU A 72 -6.48 -23.36 35.29
N LEU A 73 -5.60 -24.30 34.95
CA LEU A 73 -5.89 -25.38 34.03
C LEU A 73 -6.93 -26.36 34.62
N ALA A 74 -6.91 -26.61 35.91
CA ALA A 74 -7.87 -27.49 36.58
C ALA A 74 -9.31 -26.92 36.55
N LYS A 75 -9.45 -25.60 36.57
CA LYS A 75 -10.74 -24.90 36.53
C LYS A 75 -11.37 -24.85 35.13
N LEU A 76 -10.59 -25.15 34.08
CA LEU A 76 -11.08 -25.10 32.71
C LEU A 76 -11.66 -26.45 32.26
N PRO A 77 -12.70 -26.43 31.39
CA PRO A 77 -13.17 -27.64 30.73
C PRO A 77 -12.03 -28.36 29.97
N PRO A 78 -12.06 -29.70 29.85
CA PRO A 78 -10.97 -30.46 29.22
C PRO A 78 -10.56 -29.98 27.82
N ASN A 79 -11.54 -29.55 27.02
CA ASN A 79 -11.34 -29.02 25.66
C ASN A 79 -10.73 -27.60 25.61
N MET A 80 -10.65 -26.89 26.74
CA MET A 80 -10.11 -25.53 26.85
C MET A 80 -8.78 -25.46 27.63
N ARG A 81 -8.21 -26.58 28.02
CA ARG A 81 -6.97 -26.67 28.81
C ARG A 81 -5.72 -26.41 27.98
N ALA A 82 -5.66 -25.24 27.28
CA ALA A 82 -4.43 -24.84 26.62
C ALA A 82 -3.39 -24.37 27.65
N PRO A 83 -2.12 -24.80 27.55
CA PRO A 83 -1.06 -24.46 28.52
C PRO A 83 -0.71 -22.97 28.55
N MET A 84 -1.02 -22.26 27.47
CA MET A 84 -0.77 -20.83 27.35
C MET A 84 -2.07 -20.02 27.38
N ALA A 85 -2.06 -18.92 28.09
CA ALA A 85 -3.10 -17.89 28.04
C ALA A 85 -2.61 -16.74 27.18
N CYS A 86 -3.14 -16.61 25.97
CA CYS A 86 -2.80 -15.53 25.06
C CYS A 86 -3.95 -14.52 25.02
N PRO A 87 -3.71 -13.23 25.23
CA PRO A 87 -4.69 -12.21 25.01
C PRO A 87 -5.08 -12.15 23.54
N ARG A 88 -6.24 -11.63 23.25
CA ARG A 88 -6.69 -11.43 21.88
C ARG A 88 -5.95 -10.28 21.21
N GLU A 89 -5.72 -9.23 21.98
CA GLU A 89 -4.97 -8.04 21.58
C GLU A 89 -3.53 -8.39 21.18
N ARG A 90 -3.07 -7.76 20.11
CA ARG A 90 -1.71 -7.88 19.59
C ARG A 90 -0.89 -6.65 19.94
N SER A 91 0.41 -6.82 20.00
CA SER A 91 1.36 -5.72 20.17
C SER A 91 1.36 -4.82 18.94
N ASP A 92 1.64 -3.54 19.14
CA ASP A 92 2.05 -2.64 18.08
C ASP A 92 3.37 -3.10 17.45
N ILE A 93 3.61 -2.68 16.21
CA ILE A 93 4.85 -2.97 15.49
C ILE A 93 5.62 -1.67 15.30
N LYS A 94 6.85 -1.63 15.77
CA LYS A 94 7.76 -0.50 15.54
C LYS A 94 8.63 -0.76 14.33
N VAL A 95 8.73 0.23 13.44
CA VAL A 95 9.54 0.17 12.21
C VAL A 95 10.43 1.40 12.14
N GLU A 96 11.70 1.17 11.85
CA GLU A 96 12.67 2.22 11.55
C GLU A 96 13.42 1.91 10.26
N ILE A 97 13.62 2.94 9.45
CA ILE A 97 14.41 2.84 8.22
C ILE A 97 15.39 4.00 8.19
N ASP A 98 16.65 3.64 8.12
CA ASP A 98 17.74 4.58 7.93
C ASP A 98 18.27 4.44 6.50
N ILE A 99 18.62 5.58 5.91
CA ILE A 99 19.26 5.67 4.59
C ILE A 99 20.47 6.57 4.74
N ASP A 100 21.63 6.05 4.36
CA ASP A 100 22.92 6.77 4.46
C ASP A 100 23.16 7.33 5.88
N ASP A 101 22.93 6.46 6.88
CA ASP A 101 23.05 6.74 8.31
C ASP A 101 22.11 7.86 8.85
N LYS A 102 21.08 8.21 8.06
CA LYS A 102 20.03 9.15 8.48
C LYS A 102 18.71 8.40 8.67
N ASN A 103 18.06 8.62 9.80
CA ASN A 103 16.71 8.10 10.02
C ASN A 103 15.71 8.83 9.13
N VAL A 104 15.06 8.08 8.23
CA VAL A 104 14.09 8.62 7.26
C VAL A 104 12.66 8.24 7.64
N VAL A 105 12.49 7.09 8.28
CA VAL A 105 11.18 6.60 8.72
C VAL A 105 11.28 6.05 10.13
N THR A 106 10.46 6.58 11.02
CA THR A 106 10.14 5.97 12.31
C THR A 106 8.63 5.92 12.43
N HIS A 107 8.06 4.72 12.54
CA HIS A 107 6.62 4.57 12.59
C HIS A 107 6.19 3.42 13.51
N THR A 108 5.12 3.64 14.27
CA THR A 108 4.47 2.61 15.07
C THR A 108 3.15 2.24 14.40
N LEU A 109 3.01 0.97 14.03
CA LEU A 109 1.84 0.41 13.36
C LEU A 109 0.93 -0.22 14.41
N HIS A 110 -0.32 0.21 14.44
CA HIS A 110 -1.30 -0.35 15.35
C HIS A 110 -2.07 -1.50 14.70
N PRO A 111 -2.39 -2.56 15.44
CA PRO A 111 -3.24 -3.63 14.97
C PRO A 111 -4.63 -3.12 14.59
N THR A 112 -5.16 -3.60 13.48
CA THR A 112 -6.51 -3.25 13.03
C THR A 112 -7.59 -3.98 13.83
N GLY A 113 -8.84 -3.50 13.69
CA GLY A 113 -10.00 -4.10 14.33
C GLY A 113 -10.32 -3.52 15.71
N LEU A 114 -11.59 -3.70 16.13
CA LEU A 114 -12.12 -3.19 17.39
C LEU A 114 -11.38 -3.74 18.62
N TYR A 115 -10.90 -4.97 18.53
CA TYR A 115 -10.17 -5.65 19.61
C TYR A 115 -8.66 -5.62 19.42
N LYS A 116 -8.15 -4.80 18.49
CA LYS A 116 -6.72 -4.72 18.15
C LYS A 116 -6.08 -6.10 17.90
N ASP A 117 -6.80 -6.97 17.24
CA ASP A 117 -6.38 -8.35 16.98
C ASP A 117 -6.07 -8.63 15.49
N GLY A 118 -6.26 -7.61 14.66
CA GLY A 118 -6.02 -7.67 13.22
C GLY A 118 -4.58 -7.44 12.82
N ILE A 119 -4.38 -7.40 11.51
CA ILE A 119 -3.07 -7.21 10.88
C ILE A 119 -2.68 -5.73 10.91
N SER A 120 -1.40 -5.45 11.14
CA SER A 120 -0.80 -4.12 10.97
C SER A 120 -0.22 -4.02 9.57
N THR A 121 -0.49 -2.92 8.89
CA THR A 121 -0.01 -2.69 7.52
C THR A 121 0.81 -1.43 7.42
N MET A 122 1.83 -1.44 6.59
CA MET A 122 2.66 -0.30 6.28
C MET A 122 2.73 -0.07 4.78
N TYR A 123 2.60 1.18 4.38
CA TYR A 123 2.94 1.65 3.05
C TYR A 123 3.61 3.02 3.13
N ARG A 124 4.83 3.11 2.64
CA ARG A 124 5.56 4.38 2.48
C ARG A 124 6.29 4.39 1.15
N ARG A 125 6.30 5.55 0.52
CA ARG A 125 7.07 5.83 -0.70
C ARG A 125 8.09 6.90 -0.38
N LEU A 126 9.34 6.61 -0.69
CA LEU A 126 10.48 7.51 -0.52
C LEU A 126 11.13 7.71 -1.87
N GLU A 127 11.51 8.92 -2.19
CA GLU A 127 12.23 9.27 -3.40
C GLU A 127 13.67 9.60 -3.04
N LEU A 128 14.60 8.98 -3.76
CA LEU A 128 16.04 9.13 -3.57
C LEU A 128 16.70 9.36 -4.91
N LYS A 129 17.85 10.02 -4.90
CA LYS A 129 18.67 10.11 -6.11
C LYS A 129 19.16 8.72 -6.50
N ALA A 130 19.34 8.47 -7.79
CA ALA A 130 19.96 7.25 -8.25
C ALA A 130 21.44 7.20 -7.80
N GLY A 131 21.92 6.01 -7.45
CA GLY A 131 23.29 5.79 -6.96
C GLY A 131 23.35 4.74 -5.84
N PRO A 132 24.53 4.54 -5.24
CA PRO A 132 24.70 3.64 -4.12
C PRO A 132 24.11 4.24 -2.83
N HIS A 133 23.27 3.48 -2.14
CA HIS A 133 22.70 3.86 -0.86
C HIS A 133 22.79 2.72 0.15
N LYS A 134 23.21 3.04 1.35
CA LYS A 134 23.18 2.12 2.49
C LYS A 134 21.80 2.19 3.14
N ILE A 135 21.06 1.09 3.10
CA ILE A 135 19.71 1.02 3.66
C ILE A 135 19.73 0.07 4.85
N VAL A 136 19.25 0.55 5.98
CA VAL A 136 19.08 -0.24 7.20
C VAL A 136 17.60 -0.21 7.58
N ALA A 137 16.93 -1.35 7.49
CA ALA A 137 15.54 -1.50 7.89
C ALA A 137 15.46 -2.34 9.17
N ARG A 138 14.74 -1.84 10.16
CA ARG A 138 14.57 -2.50 11.47
C ARG A 138 13.09 -2.61 11.79
N MET A 139 12.70 -3.73 12.37
CA MET A 139 11.34 -3.95 12.81
C MET A 139 11.31 -4.71 14.15
N GLN A 140 10.41 -4.29 15.04
CA GLN A 140 10.08 -4.96 16.28
C GLN A 140 8.57 -5.19 16.31
N ASP A 141 8.17 -6.46 16.47
CA ASP A 141 6.76 -6.87 16.47
C ASP A 141 6.16 -7.00 17.87
N ASN A 142 6.97 -6.72 18.91
CA ASN A 142 6.54 -6.57 20.30
C ASN A 142 7.17 -5.31 20.90
N VAL A 143 6.42 -4.22 21.03
CA VAL A 143 6.94 -2.92 21.53
C VAL A 143 7.37 -2.94 22.99
N LYS A 144 7.03 -3.99 23.77
CA LYS A 144 7.46 -4.16 25.16
C LYS A 144 8.83 -4.83 25.28
N GLU A 145 9.29 -5.46 24.20
CA GLU A 145 10.63 -6.03 24.15
C GLU A 145 11.63 -4.97 23.70
N GLU A 146 12.75 -4.88 24.37
CA GLU A 146 13.83 -3.97 24.01
C GLU A 146 14.60 -4.49 22.80
N GLY A 147 15.01 -3.57 21.92
CA GLY A 147 15.82 -3.86 20.73
C GLY A 147 15.01 -4.09 19.47
N TRP A 148 15.64 -4.73 18.50
CA TRP A 148 15.10 -5.00 17.18
C TRP A 148 15.12 -6.48 16.88
N LYS A 149 13.97 -7.08 16.64
CA LYS A 149 13.84 -8.51 16.33
C LYS A 149 14.28 -8.82 14.90
N TYR A 150 13.99 -7.92 13.99
CA TYR A 150 14.33 -8.04 12.58
C TYR A 150 15.16 -6.86 12.14
N VAL A 151 16.34 -7.13 11.61
CA VAL A 151 17.26 -6.11 11.08
C VAL A 151 17.76 -6.58 9.73
N LYS A 152 17.64 -5.74 8.72
CA LYS A 152 18.23 -5.96 7.41
C LYS A 152 19.04 -4.72 7.02
N GLU A 153 20.31 -4.93 6.75
CA GLU A 153 21.24 -3.92 6.25
C GLU A 153 21.80 -4.37 4.91
N GLU A 154 21.77 -3.48 3.94
CA GLU A 154 22.30 -3.76 2.61
C GLU A 154 22.65 -2.45 1.88
N THR A 155 23.75 -2.46 1.14
CA THR A 155 24.10 -1.38 0.22
C THR A 155 23.57 -1.74 -1.16
N VAL A 156 22.65 -0.91 -1.67
CA VAL A 156 21.97 -1.15 -2.94
C VAL A 156 22.32 -0.05 -3.93
N GLU A 157 22.69 -0.45 -5.15
CA GLU A 157 22.87 0.47 -6.28
C GLU A 157 21.51 0.76 -6.92
N LEU A 158 20.95 1.94 -6.66
CA LEU A 158 19.68 2.36 -7.23
C LEU A 158 19.87 2.95 -8.63
N LYS A 159 19.28 2.32 -9.63
CA LYS A 159 19.28 2.84 -11.01
C LYS A 159 18.22 3.95 -11.16
N PRO A 160 18.40 4.88 -12.12
CA PRO A 160 17.39 5.85 -12.50
C PRO A 160 16.03 5.21 -12.76
N ALA A 161 14.95 5.82 -12.24
CA ALA A 161 13.57 5.33 -12.34
C ALA A 161 13.33 3.91 -11.78
N GLN A 162 14.27 3.34 -11.03
CA GLN A 162 14.11 2.03 -10.38
C GLN A 162 13.10 2.12 -9.22
N ASN A 163 12.33 1.06 -9.06
CA ASN A 163 11.55 0.82 -7.85
C ASN A 163 12.22 -0.29 -7.03
N LEU A 164 12.64 0.03 -5.81
CA LEU A 164 13.07 -0.93 -4.81
C LEU A 164 11.95 -1.13 -3.80
N VAL A 165 11.62 -2.37 -3.49
CA VAL A 165 10.58 -2.66 -2.50
C VAL A 165 11.23 -3.27 -1.26
N ILE A 166 10.95 -2.66 -0.10
CA ILE A 166 11.24 -3.25 1.22
C ILE A 166 9.98 -3.97 1.66
N ASP A 167 10.08 -5.29 1.78
CA ASP A 167 8.98 -6.18 2.13
C ASP A 167 9.35 -7.01 3.35
N PHE A 168 8.36 -7.63 3.99
CA PHE A 168 8.55 -8.46 5.16
C PHE A 168 7.84 -9.80 5.00
N HIS A 169 8.58 -10.89 5.26
CA HIS A 169 8.01 -12.22 5.28
C HIS A 169 8.66 -13.07 6.39
N PRO A 170 7.90 -13.52 7.40
CA PRO A 170 8.46 -14.28 8.53
C PRO A 170 9.23 -15.51 8.10
N ASP A 171 8.71 -16.28 7.14
CA ASP A 171 9.33 -17.53 6.66
C ASP A 171 10.61 -17.31 5.85
N ARG A 172 10.89 -16.08 5.44
CA ARG A 172 12.12 -15.70 4.70
C ARG A 172 13.15 -15.00 5.59
N GLY A 173 12.97 -15.06 6.91
CA GLY A 173 13.89 -14.44 7.87
C GLY A 173 13.61 -12.97 8.16
N GLY A 174 12.45 -12.44 7.77
CA GLY A 174 12.03 -11.08 8.10
C GLY A 174 12.04 -10.11 6.93
N LEU A 175 12.73 -8.97 7.08
CA LEU A 175 12.82 -7.92 6.06
C LEU A 175 13.71 -8.34 4.89
N PHE A 176 13.29 -8.02 3.68
CA PHE A 176 14.08 -8.24 2.46
C PHE A 176 13.79 -7.17 1.40
N PHE A 177 14.76 -6.99 0.50
CA PHE A 177 14.71 -6.02 -0.60
C PHE A 177 14.50 -6.74 -1.93
N LYS A 178 13.62 -6.19 -2.78
CA LYS A 178 13.33 -6.74 -4.11
C LYS A 178 13.07 -5.65 -5.15
#